data_a360160ade6738f2280c3f88c41da210
#
_entry.id   a360160ade6738f2280c3f88c41da210
#
_cell.length_a   1.000
_cell.length_b   1.000
_cell.length_c   1.000
_cell.angle_alpha   90.00
_cell.angle_beta   90.00
_cell.angle_gamma   90.00
#
_symmetry.space_group_name_H-M   'P 1'
#
loop_
_entity.id
_entity.type
_entity.pdbx_description
1 polymer ?
#
loop_
_entity_poly.entity_id
_entity_poly.type
_entity_poly.pdbx_seq_one_letter_code
_entity_poly.pdbx_strand_id
1 'polypeptide(L)'
;CAYKGSRIMQEAVAKLLMGKEGSSGILPVSIPKIAKRGSGIIVEPKPWMSPEEIPKPATELIRIRSSEINADVSKIKKLLNQAVADTAFPGGVMLAAKDGQIFLHESFGFHTYRANKPTRRGNIFDLASITKTISTTSAVMNLVEENKLSLNDKVIKYVPEFKGNQDQFYEQKSNTKIIDLMRHSAGLPPFKRYYLMNSDQQTRVDSIMNTEPVRGINDTTIYSDVGMIVLGKVIESAAKMPLNIYVDSVVFKPLGMSSTFFNPPKDKVKRLVPTEINSYHNELIKG
;
A
#
# COMPACT_ATOMS: atom_id res chain seq x y z
N CYS A 1 18.80 2.14 -4.54
CA CYS A 1 17.88 1.06 -4.94
C CYS A 1 18.32 -0.25 -4.26
N ALA A 2 17.39 -0.91 -3.57
CA ALA A 2 17.62 -2.23 -3.00
C ALA A 2 17.24 -3.30 -4.04
N TYR A 3 18.22 -4.01 -4.59
CA TYR A 3 18.01 -4.97 -5.68
C TYR A 3 17.63 -6.38 -5.19
N LYS A 4 17.72 -6.65 -3.90
CA LYS A 4 17.37 -7.95 -3.31
C LYS A 4 16.58 -7.78 -2.02
N GLY A 5 15.53 -8.58 -1.85
CA GLY A 5 14.68 -8.59 -0.66
C GLY A 5 15.28 -9.37 0.54
N SER A 6 16.62 -9.43 0.71
CA SER A 6 17.19 -10.07 1.88
C SER A 6 16.93 -9.25 3.15
N ARG A 7 16.86 -9.93 4.30
CA ARG A 7 16.68 -9.29 5.61
C ARG A 7 17.70 -8.18 5.87
N ILE A 8 18.98 -8.43 5.57
CA ILE A 8 20.06 -7.46 5.72
C ILE A 8 19.80 -6.21 4.89
N MET A 9 19.33 -6.36 3.63
CA MET A 9 19.02 -5.23 2.77
C MET A 9 17.81 -4.44 3.26
N GLN A 10 16.78 -5.10 3.77
CA GLN A 10 15.61 -4.44 4.34
C GLN A 10 15.96 -3.65 5.60
N GLU A 11 16.81 -4.20 6.48
CA GLU A 11 17.31 -3.50 7.66
C GLU A 11 18.16 -2.30 7.28
N ALA A 12 19.05 -2.41 6.30
CA ALA A 12 19.86 -1.30 5.80
C ALA A 12 19.00 -0.18 5.20
N VAL A 13 18.00 -0.54 4.38
CA VAL A 13 17.05 0.44 3.81
C VAL A 13 16.23 1.11 4.91
N ALA A 14 15.76 0.36 5.90
CA ALA A 14 15.02 0.93 7.03
C ALA A 14 15.89 1.92 7.81
N LYS A 15 17.13 1.58 8.13
CA LYS A 15 18.07 2.46 8.83
C LYS A 15 18.39 3.73 8.03
N LEU A 16 18.56 3.59 6.71
CA LEU A 16 18.77 4.73 5.82
C LEU A 16 17.55 5.66 5.79
N LEU A 17 16.35 5.11 5.64
CA LEU A 17 15.10 5.88 5.62
C LEU A 17 14.83 6.58 6.95
N MET A 18 15.26 5.97 8.05
CA MET A 18 15.17 6.55 9.39
C MET A 18 16.33 7.52 9.71
N GLY A 19 17.22 7.78 8.78
CA GLY A 19 18.38 8.66 8.97
C GLY A 19 19.44 8.13 9.93
N LYS A 20 19.38 6.86 10.33
CA LYS A 20 20.35 6.24 11.27
C LYS A 20 21.67 5.89 10.60
N GLU A 21 21.69 5.70 9.30
CA GLU A 21 22.87 5.39 8.49
C GLU A 21 22.86 6.24 7.23
N GLY A 22 24.02 6.63 6.75
CA GLY A 22 24.20 7.28 5.46
C GLY A 22 24.26 6.29 4.32
N SER A 23 24.25 6.77 3.10
CA SER A 23 24.35 5.95 1.88
C SER A 23 25.27 6.61 0.86
N SER A 24 26.12 5.80 0.25
CA SER A 24 26.97 6.18 -0.88
C SER A 24 26.74 5.25 -2.06
N GLY A 25 25.50 5.13 -2.50
CA GLY A 25 25.13 4.24 -3.60
C GLY A 25 25.56 4.79 -4.97
N ILE A 26 26.28 3.99 -5.75
CA ILE A 26 26.64 4.31 -7.14
C ILE A 26 25.89 3.37 -8.08
N LEU A 27 25.26 3.90 -9.13
CA LEU A 27 24.56 3.10 -10.12
C LEU A 27 25.54 2.22 -10.91
N PRO A 28 25.40 0.91 -10.88
CA PRO A 28 26.28 -0.02 -11.61
C PRO A 28 25.99 -0.03 -13.12
N VAL A 29 24.83 0.50 -13.53
CA VAL A 29 24.37 0.56 -14.92
C VAL A 29 23.82 1.94 -15.24
N SER A 30 23.78 2.31 -16.53
CA SER A 30 23.10 3.54 -16.98
C SER A 30 21.60 3.27 -17.13
N ILE A 31 20.77 4.21 -16.65
CA ILE A 31 19.34 4.24 -16.94
C ILE A 31 19.14 5.24 -18.08
N PRO A 32 18.72 4.80 -19.28
CA PRO A 32 18.61 5.67 -20.44
C PRO A 32 17.81 6.94 -20.14
N LYS A 33 18.35 8.09 -20.52
CA LYS A 33 17.76 9.44 -20.33
C LYS A 33 17.55 9.88 -18.86
N ILE A 34 17.88 9.06 -17.85
CA ILE A 34 17.69 9.38 -16.44
C ILE A 34 19.01 9.55 -15.71
N ALA A 35 19.89 8.54 -15.73
CA ALA A 35 21.17 8.59 -15.02
C ALA A 35 22.24 7.75 -15.70
N LYS A 36 23.50 8.24 -15.68
CA LYS A 36 24.67 7.51 -16.20
C LYS A 36 25.20 6.51 -15.17
N ARG A 37 25.87 5.46 -15.65
CA ARG A 37 26.68 4.59 -14.80
C ARG A 37 27.66 5.42 -13.98
N GLY A 38 27.78 5.15 -12.71
CA GLY A 38 28.62 5.90 -11.79
C GLY A 38 27.92 7.09 -11.14
N SER A 39 26.69 7.46 -11.55
CA SER A 39 25.90 8.45 -10.82
C SER A 39 25.47 7.88 -9.48
N GLY A 40 25.52 8.68 -8.45
CA GLY A 40 25.11 8.29 -7.10
C GLY A 40 24.71 9.49 -6.27
N ILE A 41 24.04 9.20 -5.16
CA ILE A 41 23.70 10.20 -4.13
C ILE A 41 24.40 9.76 -2.85
N ILE A 42 25.18 10.66 -2.28
CA ILE A 42 25.72 10.50 -0.94
C ILE A 42 24.69 11.08 0.02
N VAL A 43 24.24 10.27 0.95
CA VAL A 43 23.31 10.67 2.03
C VAL A 43 24.08 10.51 3.34
N GLU A 44 24.40 11.63 3.99
CA GLU A 44 25.00 11.62 5.30
C GLU A 44 23.98 11.14 6.36
N PRO A 45 24.43 10.42 7.40
CA PRO A 45 23.56 10.09 8.52
C PRO A 45 23.06 11.37 9.16
N LYS A 46 21.75 11.45 9.36
CA LYS A 46 21.17 12.51 10.19
C LYS A 46 20.91 11.94 11.58
N PRO A 47 21.19 12.70 12.65
CA PRO A 47 20.75 12.30 13.98
C PRO A 47 19.25 11.99 13.95
N TRP A 48 18.85 10.93 14.62
CA TRP A 48 17.44 10.65 14.83
C TRP A 48 16.83 11.83 15.60
N MET A 49 15.80 12.43 15.04
CA MET A 49 15.08 13.48 15.76
C MET A 49 14.47 12.88 17.02
N SER A 50 14.67 13.53 18.16
CA SER A 50 13.96 13.17 19.38
C SER A 50 12.45 13.30 19.16
N PRO A 51 11.59 12.61 19.94
CA PRO A 51 10.14 12.77 19.83
C PRO A 51 9.66 14.22 19.92
N GLU A 52 10.42 15.08 20.62
CA GLU A 52 10.15 16.51 20.78
C GLU A 52 10.53 17.33 19.54
N GLU A 53 11.50 16.84 18.74
CA GLU A 53 11.95 17.48 17.48
C GLU A 53 11.14 17.01 16.27
N ILE A 54 10.32 15.95 16.40
CA ILE A 54 9.42 15.54 15.32
C ILE A 54 8.40 16.67 15.15
N PRO A 55 8.38 17.35 13.97
CA PRO A 55 7.39 18.38 13.74
C PRO A 55 6.01 17.83 14.03
N LYS A 56 5.24 18.50 14.89
CA LYS A 56 3.84 18.11 15.10
C LYS A 56 3.19 18.06 13.72
N PRO A 57 2.50 16.95 13.38
CA PRO A 57 1.83 16.87 12.09
C PRO A 57 0.91 18.08 11.97
N ALA A 58 0.93 18.72 10.81
CA ALA A 58 0.01 19.81 10.53
C ALA A 58 -1.41 19.25 10.69
N THR A 59 -2.17 19.79 11.62
CA THR A 59 -3.56 19.36 11.89
C THR A 59 -4.50 19.71 10.74
N GLU A 60 -4.09 20.66 9.90
CA GLU A 60 -4.83 21.06 8.70
C GLU A 60 -3.86 21.31 7.53
N LEU A 61 -4.28 20.85 6.35
CA LEU A 61 -3.56 21.13 5.11
C LEU A 61 -4.05 22.47 4.54
N ILE A 62 -3.17 23.47 4.49
CA ILE A 62 -3.45 24.80 3.97
C ILE A 62 -3.11 24.87 2.48
N ARG A 63 -3.97 25.44 1.66
CA ARG A 63 -3.65 25.68 0.24
C ARG A 63 -2.87 26.97 0.08
N ILE A 64 -1.76 26.90 -0.64
CA ILE A 64 -0.91 28.02 -1.00
C ILE A 64 -0.64 28.03 -2.51
N ARG A 65 -0.09 29.13 -3.02
CA ARG A 65 0.43 29.18 -4.39
C ARG A 65 1.79 28.50 -4.44
N SER A 66 2.11 27.79 -5.52
CA SER A 66 3.42 27.16 -5.71
C SER A 66 4.58 28.18 -5.68
N SER A 67 4.31 29.42 -6.09
CA SER A 67 5.27 30.54 -6.02
C SER A 67 5.66 30.92 -4.60
N GLU A 68 4.82 30.68 -3.61
CA GLU A 68 5.11 31.02 -2.19
C GLU A 68 6.20 30.12 -1.58
N ILE A 69 6.44 28.95 -2.18
CA ILE A 69 7.50 28.02 -1.78
C ILE A 69 8.56 27.82 -2.87
N ASN A 70 8.64 28.71 -3.86
CA ASN A 70 9.53 28.62 -5.02
C ASN A 70 9.44 27.30 -5.78
N ALA A 71 8.25 26.67 -5.83
CA ALA A 71 8.05 25.42 -6.54
C ALA A 71 7.60 25.68 -7.98
N ASP A 72 8.43 25.31 -8.95
CA ASP A 72 8.04 25.30 -10.36
C ASP A 72 7.27 24.00 -10.67
N VAL A 73 5.94 24.10 -10.69
CA VAL A 73 5.06 22.99 -11.02
C VAL A 73 4.77 22.84 -12.52
N SER A 74 5.30 23.77 -13.34
CA SER A 74 5.01 23.80 -14.78
C SER A 74 5.54 22.54 -15.48
N LYS A 75 6.73 22.08 -15.13
CA LYS A 75 7.35 20.86 -15.67
C LYS A 75 6.54 19.61 -15.34
N ILE A 76 6.04 19.52 -14.10
CA ILE A 76 5.21 18.39 -13.65
C ILE A 76 3.88 18.39 -14.42
N LYS A 77 3.21 19.55 -14.54
CA LYS A 77 1.97 19.67 -15.32
C LYS A 77 2.18 19.29 -16.78
N LYS A 78 3.27 19.75 -17.39
CA LYS A 78 3.62 19.39 -18.78
C LYS A 78 3.85 17.88 -18.92
N LEU A 79 4.60 17.26 -18.00
CA LEU A 79 4.87 15.83 -18.00
C LEU A 79 3.58 15.01 -17.90
N LEU A 80 2.68 15.35 -16.97
CA LEU A 80 1.41 14.66 -16.77
C LEU A 80 0.50 14.75 -17.99
N ASN A 81 0.39 15.94 -18.60
CA ASN A 81 -0.39 16.13 -19.82
C ASN A 81 0.21 15.38 -21.01
N GLN A 82 1.54 15.34 -21.11
CA GLN A 82 2.23 14.56 -22.15
C GLN A 82 1.98 13.06 -21.97
N ALA A 83 2.05 12.55 -20.72
CA ALA A 83 1.78 11.14 -20.43
C ALA A 83 0.34 10.73 -20.79
N VAL A 84 -0.64 11.62 -20.60
CA VAL A 84 -2.02 11.40 -21.08
C VAL A 84 -2.07 11.39 -22.61
N ALA A 85 -1.40 12.34 -23.27
CA ALA A 85 -1.35 12.39 -24.73
C ALA A 85 -0.66 11.15 -25.33
N ASP A 86 0.37 10.64 -24.65
CA ASP A 86 1.09 9.42 -25.03
C ASP A 86 0.35 8.12 -24.63
N THR A 87 -0.88 8.25 -24.12
CA THR A 87 -1.72 7.11 -23.67
C THR A 87 -1.08 6.23 -22.60
N ALA A 88 -0.15 6.76 -21.80
CA ALA A 88 0.45 6.03 -20.69
C ALA A 88 -0.59 5.72 -19.59
N PHE A 89 -1.55 6.61 -19.38
CA PHE A 89 -2.74 6.44 -18.58
C PHE A 89 -3.82 7.44 -19.03
N PRO A 90 -5.12 7.17 -18.78
CA PRO A 90 -6.18 8.03 -19.30
C PRO A 90 -6.29 9.36 -18.55
N GLY A 91 -5.96 9.41 -17.28
CA GLY A 91 -6.03 10.61 -16.45
C GLY A 91 -5.77 10.31 -14.98
N GLY A 92 -5.83 11.36 -14.17
CA GLY A 92 -5.58 11.24 -12.74
C GLY A 92 -5.76 12.55 -11.97
N VAL A 93 -5.45 12.49 -10.68
CA VAL A 93 -5.35 13.64 -9.79
C VAL A 93 -3.99 13.61 -9.11
N MET A 94 -3.29 14.71 -9.12
CA MET A 94 -2.05 14.87 -8.36
C MET A 94 -2.24 15.88 -7.25
N LEU A 95 -1.85 15.51 -6.04
CA LEU A 95 -1.73 16.41 -4.91
C LEU A 95 -0.29 16.37 -4.40
N ALA A 96 0.29 17.54 -4.18
CA ALA A 96 1.58 17.67 -3.53
C ALA A 96 1.51 18.72 -2.43
N ALA A 97 2.08 18.36 -1.27
CA ALA A 97 2.15 19.22 -0.12
C ALA A 97 3.55 19.15 0.50
N LYS A 98 3.96 20.23 1.15
CA LYS A 98 5.19 20.32 1.93
C LYS A 98 4.88 21.09 3.21
N ASP A 99 5.33 20.57 4.34
CA ASP A 99 5.16 21.19 5.66
C ASP A 99 3.70 21.61 5.95
N GLY A 100 2.74 20.73 5.60
CA GLY A 100 1.30 20.99 5.74
C GLY A 100 0.69 21.93 4.70
N GLN A 101 1.49 22.41 3.73
CA GLN A 101 1.04 23.35 2.71
C GLN A 101 0.86 22.68 1.35
N ILE A 102 -0.38 22.61 0.85
CA ILE A 102 -0.71 22.09 -0.47
C ILE A 102 -0.37 23.15 -1.53
N PHE A 103 0.67 22.90 -2.31
CA PHE A 103 1.10 23.78 -3.41
C PHE A 103 0.70 23.29 -4.80
N LEU A 104 0.24 22.05 -4.91
CA LEU A 104 -0.31 21.48 -6.15
C LEU A 104 -1.49 20.58 -5.82
N HIS A 105 -2.62 20.78 -6.49
CA HIS A 105 -3.76 19.88 -6.47
C HIS A 105 -4.52 20.03 -7.77
N GLU A 106 -4.17 19.23 -8.76
CA GLU A 106 -4.66 19.33 -10.13
C GLU A 106 -5.22 17.99 -10.61
N SER A 107 -6.23 18.07 -11.46
CA SER A 107 -6.73 16.94 -12.23
C SER A 107 -6.32 17.09 -13.68
N PHE A 108 -6.06 15.99 -14.36
CA PHE A 108 -5.65 15.94 -15.74
C PHE A 108 -6.27 14.72 -16.45
N GLY A 109 -6.43 14.82 -17.77
CA GLY A 109 -6.98 13.75 -18.58
C GLY A 109 -8.43 13.39 -18.29
N PHE A 110 -8.77 12.13 -18.52
CA PHE A 110 -10.12 11.61 -18.56
C PHE A 110 -10.27 10.34 -17.71
N HIS A 111 -11.51 9.88 -17.48
CA HIS A 111 -11.79 8.65 -16.75
C HIS A 111 -11.32 7.38 -17.49
N THR A 112 -11.32 7.43 -18.83
CA THR A 112 -10.95 6.30 -19.71
C THR A 112 -10.27 6.83 -20.96
N TYR A 113 -9.61 5.96 -21.72
CA TYR A 113 -9.00 6.30 -23.02
C TYR A 113 -10.01 6.78 -24.07
N ARG A 114 -11.32 6.54 -23.89
CA ARG A 114 -12.37 7.10 -24.76
C ARG A 114 -12.54 8.60 -24.63
N ALA A 115 -11.89 9.23 -23.65
CA ALA A 115 -11.84 10.68 -23.40
C ALA A 115 -13.21 11.39 -23.33
N ASN A 116 -14.25 10.66 -22.89
CA ASN A 116 -15.63 11.16 -22.84
C ASN A 116 -16.03 11.81 -21.51
N LYS A 117 -15.25 11.62 -20.44
CA LYS A 117 -15.52 12.18 -19.12
C LYS A 117 -14.23 12.70 -18.49
N PRO A 118 -14.07 14.03 -18.30
CA PRO A 118 -12.89 14.62 -17.70
C PRO A 118 -12.68 14.16 -16.28
N THR A 119 -11.43 13.93 -15.88
CA THR A 119 -11.06 13.69 -14.49
C THR A 119 -11.19 15.01 -13.70
N ARG A 120 -11.70 14.92 -12.48
CA ARG A 120 -11.89 16.05 -11.57
C ARG A 120 -11.23 15.76 -10.23
N ARG A 121 -10.79 16.80 -9.50
CA ARG A 121 -10.15 16.68 -8.17
C ARG A 121 -11.00 15.90 -7.16
N GLY A 122 -12.33 15.99 -7.25
CA GLY A 122 -13.26 15.29 -6.38
C GLY A 122 -13.59 13.86 -6.80
N ASN A 123 -12.93 13.31 -7.83
CA ASN A 123 -13.13 11.92 -8.21
C ASN A 123 -12.56 10.97 -7.16
N ILE A 124 -13.08 9.76 -7.14
CA ILE A 124 -12.72 8.69 -6.21
C ILE A 124 -12.10 7.56 -7.03
N PHE A 125 -10.95 7.11 -6.60
CA PHE A 125 -10.15 6.10 -7.29
C PHE A 125 -10.05 4.84 -6.45
N ASP A 126 -10.01 3.69 -7.12
CA ASP A 126 -9.57 2.45 -6.49
C ASP A 126 -8.09 2.58 -6.11
N LEU A 127 -7.80 2.34 -4.85
CA LEU A 127 -6.44 2.44 -4.30
C LEU A 127 -5.63 1.17 -4.53
N ALA A 128 -6.28 0.09 -4.99
CA ALA A 128 -5.63 -1.19 -5.21
C ALA A 128 -4.71 -1.56 -4.03
N SER A 129 -3.45 -1.88 -4.29
CA SER A 129 -2.50 -2.30 -3.25
C SER A 129 -2.08 -1.22 -2.26
N ILE A 130 -2.38 0.06 -2.50
CA ILE A 130 -2.21 1.11 -1.48
C ILE A 130 -3.09 0.82 -0.25
N THR A 131 -4.21 0.08 -0.44
CA THR A 131 -5.04 -0.44 0.65
C THR A 131 -4.24 -1.19 1.71
N LYS A 132 -3.22 -1.95 1.33
CA LYS A 132 -2.35 -2.68 2.26
C LYS A 132 -1.66 -1.74 3.26
N THR A 133 -1.26 -0.56 2.78
CA THR A 133 -0.57 0.44 3.60
C THR A 133 -1.54 1.24 4.45
N ILE A 134 -2.51 1.91 3.81
CA ILE A 134 -3.39 2.86 4.52
C ILE A 134 -4.46 2.17 5.38
N SER A 135 -4.81 0.92 5.08
CA SER A 135 -5.82 0.17 5.83
C SER A 135 -5.18 -0.91 6.69
N THR A 136 -4.60 -1.95 6.07
CA THR A 136 -4.15 -3.14 6.79
C THR A 136 -2.98 -2.83 7.73
N THR A 137 -1.95 -2.12 7.25
CA THR A 137 -0.80 -1.75 8.10
C THR A 137 -1.21 -0.80 9.22
N SER A 138 -2.03 0.22 8.93
CA SER A 138 -2.51 1.17 9.94
C SER A 138 -3.38 0.49 11.00
N ALA A 139 -4.20 -0.49 10.60
CA ALA A 139 -4.99 -1.30 11.54
C ALA A 139 -4.09 -2.13 12.47
N VAL A 140 -3.03 -2.76 11.93
CA VAL A 140 -2.05 -3.49 12.75
C VAL A 140 -1.34 -2.54 13.72
N MET A 141 -0.91 -1.37 13.27
CA MET A 141 -0.26 -0.37 14.13
C MET A 141 -1.15 0.00 15.31
N ASN A 142 -2.43 0.28 15.07
CA ASN A 142 -3.39 0.61 16.12
C ASN A 142 -3.59 -0.57 17.10
N LEU A 143 -3.75 -1.81 16.61
CA LEU A 143 -3.89 -2.99 17.48
C LEU A 143 -2.64 -3.25 18.33
N VAL A 144 -1.45 -2.95 17.79
CA VAL A 144 -0.19 -3.07 18.54
C VAL A 144 -0.12 -2.00 19.64
N GLU A 145 -0.48 -0.76 19.32
CA GLU A 145 -0.54 0.35 20.28
C GLU A 145 -1.52 0.05 21.44
N GLU A 146 -2.66 -0.56 21.11
CA GLU A 146 -3.66 -1.00 22.09
C GLU A 146 -3.29 -2.30 22.84
N ASN A 147 -2.11 -2.88 22.59
CA ASN A 147 -1.65 -4.16 23.14
C ASN A 147 -2.60 -5.35 22.86
N LYS A 148 -3.42 -5.26 21.81
CA LYS A 148 -4.31 -6.34 21.35
C LYS A 148 -3.62 -7.33 20.42
N LEU A 149 -2.46 -6.95 19.87
CA LEU A 149 -1.68 -7.71 18.91
C LEU A 149 -0.19 -7.42 19.10
N SER A 150 0.66 -8.44 18.99
CA SER A 150 2.12 -8.29 18.87
C SER A 150 2.61 -8.76 17.53
N LEU A 151 3.57 -8.04 16.94
CA LEU A 151 4.19 -8.43 15.67
C LEU A 151 4.86 -9.81 15.74
N ASN A 152 5.27 -10.24 16.95
CA ASN A 152 5.87 -11.55 17.19
C ASN A 152 4.85 -12.65 17.51
N ASP A 153 3.57 -12.32 17.63
CA ASP A 153 2.54 -13.34 17.81
C ASP A 153 2.45 -14.24 16.58
N LYS A 154 2.20 -15.52 16.82
CA LYS A 154 1.92 -16.48 15.74
C LYS A 154 0.55 -16.21 15.16
N VAL A 155 0.43 -16.30 13.82
CA VAL A 155 -0.84 -16.09 13.10
C VAL A 155 -1.95 -17.00 13.63
N ILE A 156 -1.63 -18.26 13.94
CA ILE A 156 -2.58 -19.25 14.48
C ILE A 156 -3.19 -18.90 15.82
N LYS A 157 -2.63 -17.94 16.56
CA LYS A 157 -3.23 -17.41 17.79
C LYS A 157 -4.58 -16.73 17.51
N TYR A 158 -4.70 -16.11 16.35
CA TYR A 158 -5.88 -15.33 15.92
C TYR A 158 -6.71 -16.07 14.87
N VAL A 159 -6.06 -16.86 14.03
CA VAL A 159 -6.65 -17.61 12.90
C VAL A 159 -6.13 -19.05 12.98
N PRO A 160 -6.72 -19.88 13.89
CA PRO A 160 -6.24 -21.25 14.12
C PRO A 160 -6.29 -22.14 12.88
N GLU A 161 -7.25 -21.89 11.97
CA GLU A 161 -7.41 -22.60 10.70
C GLU A 161 -6.27 -22.37 9.71
N PHE A 162 -5.46 -21.33 9.89
CA PHE A 162 -4.32 -21.04 9.02
C PHE A 162 -3.25 -22.14 9.05
N LYS A 163 -3.14 -22.88 10.16
CA LYS A 163 -2.18 -24.01 10.25
C LYS A 163 -2.41 -25.09 9.17
N GLY A 164 -3.64 -25.15 8.61
CA GLY A 164 -4.04 -26.20 7.66
C GLY A 164 -4.18 -27.57 8.31
N ASN A 165 -4.13 -28.60 7.48
CA ASN A 165 -4.09 -30.00 7.92
C ASN A 165 -2.66 -30.36 8.39
N GLN A 166 -2.51 -31.51 9.06
CA GLN A 166 -1.19 -32.04 9.44
C GLN A 166 -0.44 -32.58 8.21
N ASP A 167 -0.04 -31.66 7.34
CA ASP A 167 0.76 -31.91 6.14
C ASP A 167 2.19 -31.37 6.30
N GLN A 168 3.00 -31.45 5.24
CA GLN A 168 4.39 -30.97 5.22
C GLN A 168 4.54 -29.46 5.53
N PHE A 169 3.49 -28.67 5.44
CA PHE A 169 3.50 -27.21 5.68
C PHE A 169 2.98 -26.83 7.07
N TYR A 170 2.47 -27.79 7.84
CA TYR A 170 1.86 -27.55 9.15
C TYR A 170 2.81 -26.81 10.09
N GLU A 171 4.06 -27.25 10.19
CA GLU A 171 5.04 -26.65 11.08
C GLU A 171 5.37 -25.22 10.66
N GLN A 172 5.61 -24.99 9.36
CA GLN A 172 5.89 -23.66 8.82
C GLN A 172 4.73 -22.71 9.11
N LYS A 173 3.50 -23.09 8.78
CA LYS A 173 2.32 -22.23 8.98
C LYS A 173 2.06 -21.99 10.45
N SER A 174 2.24 -23.01 11.31
CA SER A 174 2.11 -22.88 12.77
C SER A 174 3.15 -21.95 13.41
N ASN A 175 4.29 -21.76 12.77
CA ASN A 175 5.36 -20.87 13.23
C ASN A 175 5.37 -19.50 12.55
N THR A 176 4.52 -19.27 11.55
CA THR A 176 4.39 -17.98 10.88
C THR A 176 3.93 -16.90 11.86
N LYS A 177 4.66 -15.80 11.92
CA LYS A 177 4.36 -14.64 12.75
C LYS A 177 3.66 -13.55 11.96
N ILE A 178 3.00 -12.63 12.63
CA ILE A 178 2.36 -11.45 12.03
C ILE A 178 3.37 -10.61 11.25
N ILE A 179 4.57 -10.40 11.80
CA ILE A 179 5.64 -9.67 11.12
C ILE A 179 6.04 -10.33 9.78
N ASP A 180 5.96 -11.65 9.67
CA ASP A 180 6.31 -12.37 8.43
C ASP A 180 5.29 -12.10 7.32
N LEU A 181 4.00 -11.98 7.66
CA LEU A 181 2.96 -11.55 6.72
C LEU A 181 3.16 -10.10 6.28
N MET A 182 3.38 -9.19 7.21
CA MET A 182 3.59 -7.76 6.94
C MET A 182 4.81 -7.50 6.06
N ARG A 183 5.87 -8.29 6.21
CA ARG A 183 7.11 -8.17 5.44
C ARG A 183 7.12 -9.01 4.16
N HIS A 184 6.01 -9.69 3.87
CA HIS A 184 5.88 -10.62 2.75
C HIS A 184 6.94 -11.73 2.78
N SER A 185 7.36 -12.19 3.97
CA SER A 185 8.38 -13.20 4.18
C SER A 185 7.85 -14.52 4.76
N ALA A 186 6.54 -14.70 4.79
CA ALA A 186 5.89 -15.92 5.27
C ALA A 186 6.01 -17.12 4.30
N GLY A 187 6.60 -16.91 3.12
CA GLY A 187 6.73 -17.94 2.09
C GLY A 187 5.45 -18.21 1.28
N LEU A 188 4.39 -17.44 1.48
CA LEU A 188 3.14 -17.60 0.76
C LEU A 188 3.27 -17.14 -0.71
N PRO A 189 2.51 -17.74 -1.65
CA PRO A 189 2.54 -17.35 -3.05
C PRO A 189 2.07 -15.90 -3.24
N PRO A 190 2.51 -15.25 -4.34
CA PRO A 190 2.13 -13.85 -4.62
C PRO A 190 0.64 -13.66 -4.74
N PHE A 191 -0.02 -14.55 -5.48
CA PHE A 191 -1.40 -14.38 -5.88
C PHE A 191 -2.04 -15.73 -6.26
N LYS A 192 -3.32 -15.88 -5.95
CA LYS A 192 -4.19 -16.96 -6.49
C LYS A 192 -5.55 -16.36 -6.84
N ARG A 193 -6.19 -16.88 -7.89
CA ARG A 193 -7.46 -16.36 -8.42
C ARG A 193 -8.68 -16.89 -7.65
N TYR A 194 -8.70 -16.76 -6.33
CA TYR A 194 -9.81 -17.23 -5.49
C TYR A 194 -11.15 -16.57 -5.83
N TYR A 195 -11.13 -15.35 -6.38
CA TYR A 195 -12.33 -14.63 -6.81
C TYR A 195 -13.04 -15.32 -8.00
N LEU A 196 -12.37 -16.21 -8.73
CA LEU A 196 -12.98 -17.01 -9.81
C LEU A 196 -13.62 -18.31 -9.31
N MET A 197 -13.47 -18.66 -8.03
CA MET A 197 -14.09 -19.85 -7.48
C MET A 197 -15.62 -19.67 -7.46
N ASN A 198 -16.34 -20.62 -8.08
CA ASN A 198 -17.79 -20.69 -7.98
C ASN A 198 -18.18 -21.32 -6.63
N SER A 199 -17.99 -20.58 -5.55
CA SER A 199 -18.23 -21.03 -4.18
C SER A 199 -18.72 -19.87 -3.32
N ASP A 200 -19.27 -20.18 -2.15
CA ASP A 200 -19.59 -19.16 -1.14
C ASP A 200 -18.33 -18.50 -0.56
N GLN A 201 -18.55 -17.46 0.23
CA GLN A 201 -17.47 -16.70 0.82
C GLN A 201 -16.62 -17.52 1.81
N GLN A 202 -17.27 -18.41 2.60
CA GLN A 202 -16.55 -19.22 3.60
C GLN A 202 -15.61 -20.20 2.92
N THR A 203 -16.08 -20.92 1.90
CA THR A 203 -15.26 -21.85 1.11
C THR A 203 -14.03 -21.16 0.49
N ARG A 204 -14.20 -19.90 0.02
CA ARG A 204 -13.07 -19.12 -0.49
C ARG A 204 -12.07 -18.76 0.61
N VAL A 205 -12.57 -18.35 1.78
CA VAL A 205 -11.72 -18.07 2.94
C VAL A 205 -10.94 -19.31 3.36
N ASP A 206 -11.60 -20.46 3.47
CA ASP A 206 -10.98 -21.74 3.82
C ASP A 206 -9.88 -22.11 2.83
N SER A 207 -10.14 -21.92 1.53
CA SER A 207 -9.15 -22.16 0.47
C SER A 207 -7.92 -21.24 0.60
N ILE A 208 -8.11 -19.99 1.02
CA ILE A 208 -7.04 -19.05 1.29
C ILE A 208 -6.23 -19.49 2.52
N MET A 209 -6.91 -19.86 3.61
CA MET A 209 -6.25 -20.35 4.83
C MET A 209 -5.46 -21.63 4.59
N ASN A 210 -5.91 -22.48 3.67
CA ASN A 210 -5.22 -23.73 3.28
C ASN A 210 -4.18 -23.54 2.15
N THR A 211 -3.86 -22.30 1.77
CA THR A 211 -2.82 -22.07 0.75
C THR A 211 -1.47 -22.59 1.20
N GLU A 212 -0.87 -23.40 0.35
CA GLU A 212 0.47 -23.95 0.58
C GLU A 212 1.54 -22.88 0.38
N PRO A 213 2.52 -22.77 1.29
CA PRO A 213 3.71 -21.97 1.08
C PRO A 213 4.53 -22.48 -0.14
N VAL A 214 5.23 -21.58 -0.80
CA VAL A 214 6.12 -21.87 -1.94
C VAL A 214 7.61 -21.71 -1.58
N ARG A 215 7.87 -21.20 -0.37
CA ARG A 215 9.21 -21.00 0.20
C ARG A 215 9.15 -21.11 1.72
N GLY A 216 10.31 -21.30 2.36
CA GLY A 216 10.42 -21.21 3.82
C GLY A 216 10.18 -19.79 4.35
N ILE A 217 9.89 -19.70 5.65
CA ILE A 217 9.77 -18.39 6.33
C ILE A 217 11.13 -17.70 6.31
N ASN A 218 11.14 -16.44 5.90
CA ASN A 218 12.32 -15.58 5.81
C ASN A 218 13.39 -16.03 4.78
N ASP A 219 13.13 -17.01 3.93
CA ASP A 219 14.04 -17.38 2.83
C ASP A 219 14.19 -16.20 1.85
N THR A 220 13.09 -15.57 1.52
CA THR A 220 13.04 -14.40 0.64
C THR A 220 11.76 -13.62 0.84
N THR A 221 11.75 -12.37 0.42
CA THR A 221 10.52 -11.56 0.34
C THR A 221 9.82 -11.83 -0.97
N ILE A 222 8.59 -12.35 -0.89
CA ILE A 222 7.68 -12.54 -2.03
C ILE A 222 6.44 -11.70 -1.76
N TYR A 223 6.27 -10.61 -2.48
CA TYR A 223 5.06 -9.79 -2.37
C TYR A 223 3.82 -10.66 -2.52
N SER A 224 2.98 -10.76 -1.49
CA SER A 224 1.89 -11.72 -1.39
C SER A 224 0.56 -11.07 -1.01
N ASP A 225 -0.39 -11.10 -1.94
CA ASP A 225 -1.79 -10.74 -1.67
C ASP A 225 -2.43 -11.75 -0.72
N VAL A 226 -2.06 -13.04 -0.87
CA VAL A 226 -2.55 -14.12 -0.01
C VAL A 226 -2.18 -13.83 1.46
N GLY A 227 -0.92 -13.48 1.71
CA GLY A 227 -0.46 -13.12 3.06
C GLY A 227 -1.22 -11.93 3.65
N MET A 228 -1.56 -10.94 2.82
CA MET A 228 -2.32 -9.77 3.29
C MET A 228 -3.79 -10.09 3.57
N ILE A 229 -4.39 -11.04 2.85
CA ILE A 229 -5.75 -11.51 3.16
C ILE A 229 -5.76 -12.25 4.51
N VAL A 230 -4.76 -13.12 4.75
CA VAL A 230 -4.58 -13.77 6.06
C VAL A 230 -4.41 -12.74 7.16
N LEU A 231 -3.58 -11.71 6.95
CA LEU A 231 -3.41 -10.61 7.91
C LEU A 231 -4.71 -9.84 8.16
N GLY A 232 -5.55 -9.66 7.14
CA GLY A 232 -6.89 -9.10 7.30
C GLY A 232 -7.74 -9.92 8.28
N LYS A 233 -7.70 -11.25 8.21
CA LYS A 233 -8.40 -12.13 9.14
C LYS A 233 -7.83 -12.06 10.56
N VAL A 234 -6.51 -11.92 10.71
CA VAL A 234 -5.87 -11.66 12.01
C VAL A 234 -6.41 -10.37 12.62
N ILE A 235 -6.52 -9.30 11.85
CA ILE A 235 -7.05 -8.02 12.31
C ILE A 235 -8.51 -8.18 12.75
N GLU A 236 -9.35 -8.83 11.95
CA GLU A 236 -10.77 -9.07 12.28
C GLU A 236 -10.92 -9.84 13.61
N SER A 237 -10.09 -10.86 13.80
CA SER A 237 -10.08 -11.66 15.03
C SER A 237 -9.62 -10.84 16.25
N ALA A 238 -8.53 -10.07 16.13
CA ALA A 238 -7.99 -9.26 17.20
C ALA A 238 -8.90 -8.08 17.55
N ALA A 239 -9.50 -7.44 16.55
CA ALA A 239 -10.44 -6.33 16.72
C ALA A 239 -11.86 -6.78 17.12
N LYS A 240 -12.20 -8.05 16.92
CA LYS A 240 -13.55 -8.63 17.09
C LYS A 240 -14.61 -7.92 16.24
N MET A 241 -14.23 -7.45 15.06
CA MET A 241 -15.14 -6.80 14.11
C MET A 241 -14.60 -6.89 12.68
N PRO A 242 -15.45 -6.74 11.65
CA PRO A 242 -15.03 -6.73 10.25
C PRO A 242 -13.96 -5.67 9.97
N LEU A 243 -12.98 -6.00 9.11
CA LEU A 243 -11.84 -5.14 8.78
C LEU A 243 -12.27 -3.74 8.33
N ASN A 244 -13.26 -3.66 7.44
CA ASN A 244 -13.76 -2.40 6.93
C ASN A 244 -14.36 -1.49 8.02
N ILE A 245 -15.05 -2.07 8.99
CA ILE A 245 -15.65 -1.34 10.11
C ILE A 245 -14.54 -0.86 11.06
N TYR A 246 -13.58 -1.75 11.36
CA TYR A 246 -12.46 -1.42 12.23
C TYR A 246 -11.63 -0.27 11.65
N VAL A 247 -11.19 -0.39 10.41
CA VAL A 247 -10.38 0.65 9.74
C VAL A 247 -11.12 1.97 9.63
N ASP A 248 -12.41 1.94 9.31
CA ASP A 248 -13.25 3.15 9.29
C ASP A 248 -13.24 3.86 10.66
N SER A 249 -13.35 3.09 11.75
CA SER A 249 -13.43 3.63 13.11
C SER A 249 -12.10 4.19 13.63
N VAL A 250 -10.97 3.52 13.33
CA VAL A 250 -9.66 3.86 13.94
C VAL A 250 -8.72 4.62 13.00
N VAL A 251 -9.02 4.66 11.69
CA VAL A 251 -8.19 5.35 10.70
C VAL A 251 -8.99 6.42 9.96
N PHE A 252 -10.03 6.03 9.21
CA PHE A 252 -10.67 6.94 8.26
C PHE A 252 -11.43 8.07 8.95
N LYS A 253 -12.29 7.75 9.93
CA LYS A 253 -13.05 8.76 10.68
C LYS A 253 -12.16 9.70 11.49
N PRO A 254 -11.20 9.22 12.31
CA PRO A 254 -10.32 10.10 13.07
C PRO A 254 -9.50 11.06 12.20
N LEU A 255 -9.13 10.63 10.99
CA LEU A 255 -8.38 11.43 10.03
C LEU A 255 -9.27 12.27 9.08
N GLY A 256 -10.60 12.26 9.26
CA GLY A 256 -11.52 12.99 8.40
C GLY A 256 -11.57 12.51 6.95
N MET A 257 -11.19 11.25 6.68
CA MET A 257 -11.10 10.66 5.33
C MET A 257 -12.50 10.27 4.79
N SER A 258 -13.41 11.21 4.70
CA SER A 258 -14.84 11.01 4.36
C SER A 258 -15.10 10.52 2.93
N SER A 259 -14.08 10.43 2.10
CA SER A 259 -14.16 9.90 0.72
C SER A 259 -13.34 8.63 0.53
N THR A 260 -12.94 7.96 1.63
CA THR A 260 -12.20 6.70 1.63
C THR A 260 -13.05 5.62 2.31
N PHE A 261 -13.29 4.51 1.63
CA PHE A 261 -14.13 3.42 2.11
C PHE A 261 -13.82 2.13 1.35
N PHE A 262 -14.18 0.99 1.92
CA PHE A 262 -14.04 -0.31 1.23
C PHE A 262 -15.15 -0.51 0.18
N ASN A 263 -16.41 -0.24 0.55
CA ASN A 263 -17.53 -0.39 -0.36
C ASN A 263 -18.12 0.99 -0.65
N PRO A 264 -18.06 1.48 -1.89
CA PRO A 264 -18.56 2.80 -2.22
C PRO A 264 -20.04 2.98 -1.91
N PRO A 265 -20.45 3.96 -1.10
CA PRO A 265 -21.85 4.30 -0.90
C PRO A 265 -22.52 4.71 -2.21
N LYS A 266 -23.81 4.41 -2.36
CA LYS A 266 -24.57 4.67 -3.61
C LYS A 266 -24.50 6.13 -4.08
N ASP A 267 -24.48 7.08 -3.18
CA ASP A 267 -24.35 8.52 -3.47
C ASP A 267 -22.98 8.91 -4.02
N LYS A 268 -21.95 8.09 -3.80
CA LYS A 268 -20.57 8.32 -4.26
C LYS A 268 -20.27 7.68 -5.63
N VAL A 269 -21.09 6.75 -6.10
CA VAL A 269 -20.83 5.99 -7.35
C VAL A 269 -20.58 6.89 -8.57
N LYS A 270 -21.27 8.03 -8.67
CA LYS A 270 -21.07 9.00 -9.76
C LYS A 270 -19.67 9.63 -9.80
N ARG A 271 -18.94 9.60 -8.66
CA ARG A 271 -17.58 10.14 -8.52
C ARG A 271 -16.50 9.11 -8.80
N LEU A 272 -16.84 7.82 -8.87
CA LEU A 272 -15.88 6.75 -9.10
C LEU A 272 -15.27 6.84 -10.51
N VAL A 273 -13.95 6.70 -10.57
CA VAL A 273 -13.21 6.50 -11.80
C VAL A 273 -13.08 5.00 -12.04
N PRO A 274 -13.37 4.50 -13.26
CA PRO A 274 -13.12 3.10 -13.58
C PRO A 274 -11.66 2.75 -13.42
N THR A 275 -11.36 1.56 -12.91
CA THR A 275 -10.00 1.06 -12.79
C THR A 275 -9.49 0.58 -14.14
N GLU A 276 -10.17 -0.39 -14.75
CA GLU A 276 -9.78 -1.00 -16.02
C GLU A 276 -10.97 -1.75 -16.63
N ILE A 277 -10.86 -2.11 -17.91
CA ILE A 277 -11.73 -3.12 -18.52
C ILE A 277 -11.23 -4.48 -18.04
N ASN A 278 -12.05 -5.16 -17.25
CA ASN A 278 -11.75 -6.52 -16.84
C ASN A 278 -11.87 -7.46 -18.05
N SER A 279 -10.75 -8.04 -18.49
CA SER A 279 -10.73 -8.95 -19.63
C SER A 279 -11.55 -10.23 -19.41
N TYR A 280 -11.82 -10.61 -18.15
CA TYR A 280 -12.62 -11.78 -17.81
C TYR A 280 -14.12 -11.50 -17.93
N HIS A 281 -14.57 -10.33 -17.48
CA HIS A 281 -15.98 -9.93 -17.57
C HIS A 281 -16.29 -9.03 -18.77
N ASN A 282 -15.26 -8.55 -19.47
CA ASN A 282 -15.35 -7.58 -20.56
C ASN A 282 -16.11 -6.31 -20.18
N GLU A 283 -16.03 -5.91 -18.92
CA GLU A 283 -16.71 -4.77 -18.33
C GLU A 283 -15.74 -3.81 -17.65
N LEU A 284 -16.12 -2.52 -17.58
CA LEU A 284 -15.42 -1.53 -16.78
C LEU A 284 -15.67 -1.77 -15.30
N ILE A 285 -14.62 -2.06 -14.55
CA ILE A 285 -14.71 -2.17 -13.09
C ILE A 285 -14.75 -0.76 -12.47
N LYS A 286 -15.73 -0.56 -11.61
CA LYS A 286 -15.91 0.68 -10.84
C LYS A 286 -16.13 0.32 -9.38
N GLY A 287 -15.11 0.55 -8.55
CA GLY A 287 -15.19 0.45 -7.10
C GLY A 287 -15.38 -0.95 -6.57
#